data_c2f0574906459e8e7c313d2230b0acf0
#
_entry.id   c2f0574906459e8e7c313d2230b0acf0
#
_cell.length_a   1.000
_cell.length_b   1.000
_cell.length_c   1.000
_cell.angle_alpha   90.00
_cell.angle_beta   90.00
_cell.angle_gamma   90.00
#
_symmetry.space_group_name_H-M   'P 1'
#
loop_
_entity.id
_entity.type
_entity.pdbx_description
1 polymer ?
#
loop_
_entity_poly.entity_id
_entity_poly.type
_entity_poly.pdbx_seq_one_letter_code
_entity_poly.pdbx_strand_id
1 'polypeptide(L)'
;MARKKKSLSEAVSAEIQSNFNLDAFKEKKGLKQNIKFKDQEWIPLSQAFQDVTSIPGIPMGHIVLLRGHSDTGKTTAMIEAAVSAQKRKILPVFIITEMKWNWEHATQMGMDVKEVKDPETGEVLNYEGNFIYVDRE
;
A
#
# COMPACT_ATOMS: atom_id res chain seq x y z
N MET A 1 -20.09 -47.69 -23.59
CA MET A 1 -19.73 -46.26 -23.54
C MET A 1 -20.54 -45.59 -22.45
N ALA A 2 -19.90 -45.22 -21.35
CA ALA A 2 -20.59 -44.56 -20.20
C ALA A 2 -20.72 -43.06 -20.45
N ARG A 3 -21.96 -42.57 -20.58
CA ARG A 3 -22.25 -41.13 -20.61
C ARG A 3 -21.89 -40.52 -19.23
N LYS A 4 -20.84 -39.71 -19.15
CA LYS A 4 -20.56 -38.90 -17.97
C LYS A 4 -21.76 -38.00 -17.69
N LYS A 5 -22.44 -38.19 -16.55
CA LYS A 5 -23.47 -37.27 -16.06
C LYS A 5 -22.79 -35.91 -15.76
N LYS A 6 -23.13 -34.87 -16.47
CA LYS A 6 -22.73 -33.50 -16.11
C LYS A 6 -23.27 -33.16 -14.72
N SER A 7 -22.47 -32.47 -13.91
CA SER A 7 -22.92 -32.00 -12.61
C SER A 7 -24.07 -30.99 -12.77
N LEU A 8 -24.93 -30.89 -11.77
CA LEU A 8 -26.08 -29.97 -11.81
C LEU A 8 -25.62 -28.51 -12.04
N SER A 9 -24.46 -28.17 -11.48
CA SER A 9 -23.83 -26.82 -11.66
C SER A 9 -23.39 -26.56 -13.09
N GLU A 10 -22.84 -27.57 -13.80
CA GLU A 10 -22.46 -27.46 -15.22
C GLU A 10 -23.67 -27.35 -16.14
N ALA A 11 -24.75 -28.04 -15.80
CA ALA A 11 -26.01 -27.98 -16.56
C ALA A 11 -26.66 -26.59 -16.42
N VAL A 12 -26.75 -26.06 -15.19
CA VAL A 12 -27.29 -24.72 -14.89
C VAL A 12 -26.46 -23.63 -15.53
N SER A 13 -25.12 -23.73 -15.46
CA SER A 13 -24.22 -22.77 -16.11
C SER A 13 -24.37 -22.75 -17.64
N ALA A 14 -24.53 -23.92 -18.25
CA ALA A 14 -24.75 -24.04 -19.70
C ALA A 14 -26.11 -23.46 -20.13
N GLU A 15 -27.15 -23.65 -19.31
CA GLU A 15 -28.48 -23.12 -19.57
C GLU A 15 -28.55 -21.60 -19.41
N ILE A 16 -27.86 -21.03 -18.42
CA ILE A 16 -27.72 -19.58 -18.25
C ILE A 16 -26.94 -18.99 -19.44
N GLN A 17 -25.88 -19.63 -19.89
CA GLN A 17 -25.09 -19.16 -21.04
C GLN A 17 -25.86 -19.25 -22.36
N SER A 18 -26.76 -20.24 -22.52
CA SER A 18 -27.57 -20.39 -23.74
C SER A 18 -28.70 -19.36 -23.83
N ASN A 19 -29.23 -18.94 -22.69
CA ASN A 19 -30.37 -18.01 -22.63
C ASN A 19 -29.96 -16.52 -22.51
N PHE A 20 -28.70 -16.24 -22.14
CA PHE A 20 -28.21 -14.88 -21.98
C PHE A 20 -27.03 -14.64 -22.91
N ASN A 21 -27.26 -13.90 -24.00
CA ASN A 21 -26.16 -13.48 -24.86
C ASN A 21 -25.36 -12.34 -24.19
N LEU A 22 -24.33 -12.76 -23.43
CA LEU A 22 -23.47 -11.85 -22.67
C LEU A 22 -22.74 -10.86 -23.56
N ASP A 23 -22.36 -11.28 -24.76
CA ASP A 23 -21.61 -10.43 -25.69
C ASP A 23 -22.50 -9.33 -26.27
N ALA A 24 -23.70 -9.68 -26.68
CA ALA A 24 -24.71 -8.70 -27.12
C ALA A 24 -25.10 -7.73 -26.00
N PHE A 25 -25.17 -8.21 -24.75
CA PHE A 25 -25.43 -7.37 -23.60
C PHE A 25 -24.29 -6.38 -23.33
N LYS A 26 -23.05 -6.83 -23.39
CA LYS A 26 -21.85 -5.99 -23.23
C LYS A 26 -21.77 -4.92 -24.31
N GLU A 27 -22.02 -5.30 -25.56
CA GLU A 27 -22.04 -4.37 -26.68
C GLU A 27 -23.14 -3.33 -26.54
N LYS A 28 -24.37 -3.72 -26.22
CA LYS A 28 -25.51 -2.84 -26.01
C LYS A 28 -25.31 -1.87 -24.85
N LYS A 29 -24.55 -2.24 -23.82
CA LYS A 29 -24.22 -1.41 -22.67
C LYS A 29 -22.92 -0.62 -22.80
N GLY A 30 -22.21 -0.76 -23.92
CA GLY A 30 -20.91 -0.12 -24.14
C GLY A 30 -19.82 -0.61 -23.18
N LEU A 31 -19.97 -1.83 -22.65
CA LEU A 31 -19.00 -2.42 -21.74
C LEU A 31 -17.78 -2.90 -22.51
N LYS A 32 -16.60 -2.43 -22.14
CA LYS A 32 -15.35 -2.87 -22.77
C LYS A 32 -15.05 -4.32 -22.39
N GLN A 33 -14.85 -5.16 -23.41
CA GLN A 33 -14.52 -6.58 -23.20
C GLN A 33 -13.11 -6.80 -22.61
N ASN A 34 -12.18 -5.86 -22.84
CA ASN A 34 -10.81 -5.93 -22.37
C ASN A 34 -10.48 -4.74 -21.47
N ILE A 35 -10.68 -4.88 -20.19
CA ILE A 35 -10.14 -3.97 -19.21
C ILE A 35 -8.69 -4.41 -18.98
N LYS A 36 -7.73 -3.66 -19.54
CA LYS A 36 -6.32 -3.80 -19.13
C LYS A 36 -6.18 -3.11 -17.79
N PHE A 37 -6.05 -3.91 -16.74
CA PHE A 37 -5.61 -3.39 -15.45
C PHE A 37 -4.14 -2.96 -15.61
N LYS A 38 -3.80 -1.78 -15.09
CA LYS A 38 -2.40 -1.42 -14.93
C LYS A 38 -1.77 -2.40 -13.94
N ASP A 39 -0.52 -2.75 -14.18
CA ASP A 39 0.25 -3.50 -13.21
C ASP A 39 0.25 -2.74 -11.88
N GLN A 40 0.08 -3.47 -10.78
CA GLN A 40 0.08 -2.88 -9.45
C GLN A 40 1.47 -2.33 -9.14
N GLU A 41 1.55 -1.03 -8.92
CA GLU A 41 2.78 -0.40 -8.44
C GLU A 41 2.87 -0.53 -6.91
N TRP A 42 4.09 -0.71 -6.42
CA TRP A 42 4.37 -0.93 -5.01
C TRP A 42 5.43 0.05 -4.50
N ILE A 43 5.29 0.48 -3.25
CA ILE A 43 6.36 1.05 -2.46
C ILE A 43 7.02 -0.13 -1.75
N PRO A 44 8.20 -0.61 -2.19
CA PRO A 44 8.79 -1.83 -1.66
C PRO A 44 9.20 -1.65 -0.20
N LEU A 45 9.03 -2.69 0.59
CA LEU A 45 9.52 -2.80 1.95
C LEU A 45 10.66 -3.82 2.03
N SER A 46 11.24 -3.99 3.21
CA SER A 46 12.36 -4.89 3.44
C SER A 46 12.08 -6.33 3.04
N GLN A 47 13.13 -7.10 2.81
CA GLN A 47 13.00 -8.52 2.53
C GLN A 47 12.29 -9.26 3.66
N ALA A 48 12.57 -8.89 4.93
CA ALA A 48 11.88 -9.49 6.08
C ALA A 48 10.37 -9.28 6.04
N PHE A 49 9.91 -8.10 5.63
CA PHE A 49 8.47 -7.84 5.44
C PHE A 49 7.90 -8.70 4.31
N GLN A 50 8.61 -8.79 3.19
CA GLN A 50 8.18 -9.58 2.03
C GLN A 50 8.11 -11.08 2.36
N ASP A 51 9.07 -11.60 3.10
CA ASP A 51 9.11 -13.01 3.51
C ASP A 51 7.92 -13.38 4.41
N VAL A 52 7.51 -12.47 5.29
CA VAL A 52 6.38 -12.71 6.21
C VAL A 52 5.03 -12.51 5.53
N THR A 53 4.90 -11.50 4.69
CA THR A 53 3.60 -11.10 4.10
C THR A 53 3.37 -11.68 2.72
N SER A 54 4.39 -12.16 2.05
CA SER A 54 4.38 -12.62 0.64
C SER A 54 3.96 -11.52 -0.36
N ILE A 55 4.07 -10.24 0.03
CA ILE A 55 3.82 -9.09 -0.84
C ILE A 55 5.04 -8.17 -0.89
N PRO A 56 5.29 -7.47 -2.02
CA PRO A 56 6.50 -6.64 -2.19
C PRO A 56 6.58 -5.43 -1.25
N GLY A 57 5.45 -4.95 -0.74
CA GLY A 57 5.39 -3.74 0.07
C GLY A 57 4.00 -3.12 0.14
N ILE A 58 3.93 -1.80 0.13
CA ILE A 58 2.67 -1.05 0.16
C ILE A 58 2.14 -0.86 -1.26
N PRO A 59 0.93 -1.33 -1.60
CA PRO A 59 0.33 -1.13 -2.92
C PRO A 59 -0.05 0.34 -3.12
N MET A 60 0.40 0.95 -4.20
CA MET A 60 0.03 2.33 -4.53
C MET A 60 -1.44 2.42 -4.92
N GLY A 61 -2.08 3.52 -4.50
CA GLY A 61 -3.51 3.75 -4.77
C GLY A 61 -4.47 2.97 -3.87
N HIS A 62 -3.97 2.31 -2.81
CA HIS A 62 -4.78 1.56 -1.85
C HIS A 62 -4.59 2.11 -0.43
N ILE A 63 -5.59 1.86 0.41
CA ILE A 63 -5.50 2.10 1.85
C ILE A 63 -4.99 0.82 2.51
N VAL A 64 -3.91 0.93 3.28
CA VAL A 64 -3.32 -0.20 4.01
C VAL A 64 -3.44 0.06 5.50
N LEU A 65 -3.98 -0.90 6.23
CA LEU A 65 -4.09 -0.86 7.69
C LEU A 65 -3.08 -1.82 8.32
N LEU A 66 -2.12 -1.26 9.08
CA LEU A 66 -1.20 -2.04 9.91
C LEU A 66 -1.79 -2.14 11.33
N ARG A 67 -2.16 -3.35 11.74
CA ARG A 67 -2.73 -3.62 13.07
C ARG A 67 -1.85 -4.58 13.86
N GLY A 68 -1.68 -4.30 15.13
CA GLY A 68 -0.90 -5.13 16.06
C GLY A 68 -0.78 -4.48 17.41
N HIS A 69 -0.26 -5.21 18.41
CA HIS A 69 0.05 -4.69 19.73
C HIS A 69 1.11 -3.59 19.68
N SER A 70 1.33 -2.88 20.79
CA SER A 70 2.46 -1.96 20.93
C SER A 70 3.78 -2.71 20.67
N ASP A 71 4.75 -1.97 20.15
CA ASP A 71 6.13 -2.43 19.90
C ASP A 71 6.28 -3.63 18.92
N THR A 72 5.27 -3.85 18.07
CA THR A 72 5.31 -4.89 17.02
C THR A 72 5.85 -4.40 15.68
N GLY A 73 6.49 -3.23 15.62
CA GLY A 73 7.13 -2.72 14.42
C GLY A 73 6.21 -1.96 13.44
N LYS A 74 4.97 -1.59 13.82
CA LYS A 74 4.06 -0.84 12.92
C LYS A 74 4.66 0.49 12.47
N THR A 75 5.18 1.28 13.41
CA THR A 75 5.83 2.56 13.12
C THR A 75 7.10 2.36 12.31
N THR A 76 7.88 1.31 12.61
CA THR A 76 9.06 0.93 11.83
C THR A 76 8.70 0.65 10.36
N ALA A 77 7.65 -0.12 10.12
CA ALA A 77 7.17 -0.39 8.75
C ALA A 77 6.68 0.88 8.03
N MET A 78 6.06 1.83 8.75
CA MET A 78 5.69 3.13 8.19
C MET A 78 6.91 3.98 7.82
N ILE A 79 7.92 4.04 8.69
CA ILE A 79 9.19 4.74 8.40
C ILE A 79 9.88 4.10 7.20
N GLU A 80 9.94 2.78 7.14
CA GLU A 80 10.52 2.05 6.02
C GLU A 80 9.82 2.37 4.69
N ALA A 81 8.48 2.43 4.71
CA ALA A 81 7.70 2.85 3.55
C ALA A 81 8.02 4.28 3.12
N ALA A 82 8.18 5.20 4.08
CA ALA A 82 8.56 6.59 3.79
C ALA A 82 9.98 6.70 3.20
N VAL A 83 10.95 5.98 3.74
CA VAL A 83 12.31 5.90 3.19
C VAL A 83 12.30 5.38 1.75
N SER A 84 11.52 4.33 1.52
CA SER A 84 11.37 3.76 0.18
C SER A 84 10.67 4.73 -0.79
N ALA A 85 9.67 5.48 -0.32
CA ALA A 85 8.99 6.53 -1.08
C ALA A 85 9.95 7.66 -1.46
N GLN A 86 10.74 8.17 -0.50
CA GLN A 86 11.74 9.22 -0.75
C GLN A 86 12.76 8.80 -1.81
N LYS A 87 13.28 7.57 -1.76
CA LYS A 87 14.19 7.02 -2.78
C LYS A 87 13.57 7.01 -4.17
N ARG A 88 12.24 6.91 -4.26
CA ARG A 88 11.47 6.94 -5.51
C ARG A 88 10.98 8.35 -5.88
N LYS A 89 11.41 9.37 -5.16
CA LYS A 89 10.98 10.79 -5.33
C LYS A 89 9.47 10.98 -5.10
N ILE A 90 8.89 10.18 -4.23
CA ILE A 90 7.52 10.30 -3.74
C ILE A 90 7.60 11.00 -2.39
N LEU A 91 6.82 12.06 -2.20
CA LEU A 91 6.79 12.84 -0.98
C LEU A 91 5.91 12.14 0.07
N PRO A 92 6.46 11.61 1.18
CA PRO A 92 5.66 11.07 2.25
C PRO A 92 5.01 12.19 3.07
N VAL A 93 3.77 11.97 3.48
CA VAL A 93 3.03 12.87 4.37
C VAL A 93 2.66 12.11 5.63
N PHE A 94 3.09 12.61 6.78
CA PHE A 94 2.81 12.04 8.09
C PHE A 94 1.74 12.87 8.80
N ILE A 95 0.69 12.22 9.26
CA ILE A 95 -0.29 12.80 10.17
C ILE A 95 -0.17 11.98 11.46
N ILE A 96 0.51 12.53 12.46
CA ILE A 96 0.81 11.83 13.70
C ILE A 96 -0.14 12.33 14.77
N THR A 97 -0.87 11.41 15.37
CA THR A 97 -1.80 11.67 16.47
C THR A 97 -1.26 11.15 17.81
N GLU A 98 -0.10 10.51 17.79
CA GLU A 98 0.55 9.92 18.96
C GLU A 98 1.78 10.74 19.34
N MET A 99 1.98 10.97 20.66
CA MET A 99 3.11 11.74 21.19
C MET A 99 4.48 11.06 21.10
N LYS A 100 4.56 9.89 20.49
CA LYS A 100 5.78 9.04 20.49
C LYS A 100 6.46 8.93 19.12
N TRP A 101 6.45 9.98 18.33
CA TRP A 101 7.24 10.00 17.12
C TRP A 101 8.73 10.17 17.45
N ASN A 102 9.59 9.33 16.88
CA ASN A 102 11.03 9.35 17.14
C ASN A 102 11.78 9.65 15.83
N TRP A 103 12.22 10.89 15.71
CA TRP A 103 12.98 11.36 14.55
C TRP A 103 14.36 10.72 14.44
N GLU A 104 15.02 10.44 15.56
CA GLU A 104 16.32 9.77 15.59
C GLU A 104 16.22 8.37 14.97
N HIS A 105 15.20 7.61 15.37
CA HIS A 105 14.94 6.31 14.79
C HIS A 105 14.64 6.39 13.27
N ALA A 106 13.86 7.37 12.84
CA ALA A 106 13.59 7.60 11.42
C ALA A 106 14.86 7.90 10.62
N THR A 107 15.76 8.72 11.19
CA THR A 107 17.06 9.04 10.60
C THR A 107 17.97 7.82 10.53
N GLN A 108 18.04 7.02 11.58
CA GLN A 108 18.81 5.77 11.62
C GLN A 108 18.33 4.75 10.58
N MET A 109 17.05 4.74 10.28
CA MET A 109 16.46 3.93 9.22
C MET A 109 16.74 4.46 7.81
N GLY A 110 17.36 5.64 7.69
CA GLY A 110 17.76 6.26 6.42
C GLY A 110 16.72 7.19 5.83
N MET A 111 15.79 7.70 6.62
CA MET A 111 14.89 8.78 6.20
C MET A 111 15.68 10.06 5.99
N ASP A 112 15.41 10.79 4.91
CA ASP A 112 16.03 12.09 4.64
C ASP A 112 15.44 13.15 5.60
N VAL A 113 16.10 13.32 6.73
CA VAL A 113 15.73 14.22 7.82
C VAL A 113 16.96 15.02 8.24
N LYS A 114 16.82 16.31 8.38
CA LYS A 114 17.84 17.22 8.90
C LYS A 114 17.32 17.92 10.14
N GLU A 115 18.13 17.92 11.20
CA GLU A 115 17.86 18.71 12.39
C GLU A 115 18.23 20.18 12.14
N VAL A 116 17.27 21.06 12.37
CA VAL A 116 17.51 22.51 12.43
C VAL A 116 17.73 22.88 13.89
N LYS A 117 18.97 23.28 14.22
CA LYS A 117 19.37 23.58 15.59
C LYS A 117 19.48 25.08 15.80
N ASP A 118 19.17 25.51 16.99
CA ASP A 118 19.46 26.87 17.46
C ASP A 118 20.99 27.09 17.46
N PRO A 119 21.50 28.15 16.81
CA PRO A 119 22.93 28.39 16.73
C PRO A 119 23.56 28.77 18.08
N GLU A 120 22.79 29.25 19.05
CA GLU A 120 23.30 29.65 20.36
C GLU A 120 23.22 28.56 21.40
N THR A 121 22.10 27.83 21.44
CA THR A 121 21.85 26.79 22.46
C THR A 121 22.18 25.37 21.99
N GLY A 122 22.22 25.14 20.67
CA GLY A 122 22.38 23.82 20.09
C GLY A 122 21.13 22.94 20.17
N GLU A 123 20.03 23.46 20.71
CA GLU A 123 18.76 22.73 20.82
C GLU A 123 18.11 22.53 19.42
N VAL A 124 17.45 21.40 19.24
CA VAL A 124 16.72 21.11 18.00
C VAL A 124 15.43 21.91 17.97
N LEU A 125 15.33 22.84 17.03
CA LEU A 125 14.16 23.69 16.83
C LEU A 125 13.12 23.04 15.92
N ASN A 126 13.58 22.33 14.90
CA ASN A 126 12.72 21.75 13.87
C ASN A 126 13.42 20.62 13.12
N TYR A 127 12.64 19.87 12.34
CA TYR A 127 13.12 18.84 11.42
C TYR A 127 12.71 19.20 9.99
N GLU A 128 13.65 19.17 9.07
CA GLU A 128 13.44 19.44 7.65
C GLU A 128 13.87 18.26 6.80
N GLY A 129 13.27 18.10 5.62
CA GLY A 129 13.60 17.03 4.68
C GLY A 129 12.55 16.87 3.60
N ASN A 130 12.65 15.78 2.85
CA ASN A 130 11.69 15.45 1.80
C ASN A 130 10.46 14.75 2.39
N PHE A 131 9.74 15.39 3.28
CA PHE A 131 8.50 14.92 3.88
C PHE A 131 7.62 16.09 4.33
N ILE A 132 6.35 15.81 4.55
CA ILE A 132 5.44 16.72 5.25
C ILE A 132 5.03 16.04 6.55
N TYR A 133 5.12 16.79 7.63
CA TYR A 133 4.72 16.35 8.96
C TYR A 133 3.62 17.27 9.48
N VAL A 134 2.52 16.68 9.91
CA VAL A 134 1.42 17.39 10.56
C VAL A 134 1.28 16.81 11.96
N ASP A 135 1.63 17.62 12.95
CA ASP A 135 1.41 17.30 14.36
C ASP A 135 0.04 17.82 14.80
N ARG A 136 -0.48 17.19 15.83
CA ARG A 136 -1.67 17.67 16.50
C ARG A 136 -1.19 18.48 17.71
N GLU A 137 -1.18 19.79 17.57
CA GLU A 137 -1.11 20.70 18.71
C GLU A 137 -2.30 20.52 19.64
#